data_3faf45fd4ee16f77f9a81c14ea6efd3a
#
_entry.id   3faf45fd4ee16f77f9a81c14ea6efd3a
#
_cell.length_a   1.000
_cell.length_b   1.000
_cell.length_c   1.000
_cell.angle_alpha   90.00
_cell.angle_beta   90.00
_cell.angle_gamma   90.00
#
_symmetry.space_group_name_H-M   'P 1'
#
loop_
_entity.id
_entity.type
_entity.pdbx_description
1 polymer ?
#
loop_
_entity_poly.entity_id
_entity_poly.type
_entity_poly.pdbx_seq_one_letter_code
_entity_poly.pdbx_strand_id
1 'polypeptide(L)'
;MKFFVLDQHRTMIELTKAMSSLVSFLCFEGEEAGMYEDDKLPTLDVSIWIENGKFRHHYYEKSMCPNKVLQKDTALSSESIRASLNQEVVRRLLLCSRDLDMNIKQTILSKFSQKLLNSGFSLQSSQIILVHGVTR
;
A
#
# COMPACT_ATOMS: atom_id res chain seq x y z
N MET A 1 12.19 -12.31 -3.95
CA MET A 1 12.43 -12.09 -2.51
C MET A 1 12.93 -10.67 -2.34
N LYS A 2 12.37 -9.88 -1.42
CA LYS A 2 12.84 -8.51 -1.14
C LYS A 2 13.50 -8.49 0.24
N PHE A 3 14.66 -7.86 0.32
CA PHE A 3 15.38 -7.67 1.58
C PHE A 3 15.44 -6.18 1.89
N PHE A 4 15.25 -5.83 3.15
CA PHE A 4 15.45 -4.48 3.65
C PHE A 4 16.76 -4.44 4.43
N VAL A 5 17.65 -3.56 4.03
CA VAL A 5 18.93 -3.38 4.72
C VAL A 5 18.99 -1.94 5.22
N LEU A 6 19.18 -1.79 6.53
CA LEU A 6 19.59 -0.55 7.16
C LEU A 6 21.09 -0.62 7.37
N ASP A 7 21.82 -0.09 6.43
CA ASP A 7 23.26 0.07 6.59
C ASP A 7 23.63 1.54 6.35
N GLN A 8 24.08 2.22 7.39
CA GLN A 8 24.52 3.61 7.32
C GLN A 8 25.91 3.76 6.71
N HIS A 9 26.62 2.66 6.50
CA HIS A 9 28.05 2.65 6.12
C HIS A 9 28.31 2.10 4.72
N ARG A 10 27.33 1.51 4.06
CA ARG A 10 27.49 0.95 2.72
C ARG A 10 26.48 1.53 1.74
N THR A 11 26.94 1.82 0.54
CA THR A 11 26.07 2.24 -0.54
C THR A 11 25.25 1.05 -1.07
N MET A 12 24.08 1.33 -1.65
CA MET A 12 23.24 0.29 -2.31
C MET A 12 24.04 -0.46 -3.38
N ILE A 13 24.93 0.22 -4.09
CA ILE A 13 25.79 -0.37 -5.14
C ILE A 13 26.71 -1.42 -4.54
N GLU A 14 27.35 -1.14 -3.41
CA GLU A 14 28.27 -2.08 -2.74
C GLU A 14 27.52 -3.31 -2.22
N LEU A 15 26.33 -3.12 -1.63
CA LEU A 15 25.47 -4.20 -1.17
C LEU A 15 25.01 -5.08 -2.35
N THR A 16 24.55 -4.47 -3.43
CA THR A 16 24.10 -5.19 -4.63
C THR A 16 25.24 -6.01 -5.24
N LYS A 17 26.44 -5.44 -5.33
CA LYS A 17 27.65 -6.15 -5.80
C LYS A 17 28.01 -7.33 -4.89
N ALA A 18 28.01 -7.10 -3.57
CA ALA A 18 28.31 -8.15 -2.59
C ALA A 18 27.31 -9.30 -2.69
N MET A 19 26.00 -9.01 -2.80
CA MET A 19 24.98 -10.02 -2.94
C MET A 19 25.10 -10.78 -4.27
N SER A 20 25.34 -10.08 -5.38
CA SER A 20 25.52 -10.71 -6.71
C SER A 20 26.79 -11.59 -6.78
N SER A 21 27.81 -11.29 -5.97
CA SER A 21 29.01 -12.13 -5.88
C SER A 21 28.80 -13.46 -5.13
N LEU A 22 27.78 -13.54 -4.27
CA LEU A 22 27.47 -14.75 -3.52
C LEU A 22 26.79 -15.83 -4.39
N VAL A 23 26.03 -15.41 -5.41
CA VAL A 23 25.26 -16.33 -6.25
C VAL A 23 25.34 -15.89 -7.70
N SER A 24 26.19 -16.53 -8.47
CA SER A 24 26.57 -16.13 -9.83
C SER A 24 25.43 -16.15 -10.86
N PHE A 25 24.34 -16.86 -10.60
CA PHE A 25 23.19 -16.95 -11.51
C PHE A 25 22.02 -16.04 -11.08
N LEU A 26 22.16 -15.25 -10.00
CA LEU A 26 21.16 -14.27 -9.57
C LEU A 26 21.68 -12.85 -9.82
N CYS A 27 20.82 -12.04 -10.43
CA CYS A 27 21.02 -10.61 -10.51
C CYS A 27 20.19 -9.92 -9.42
N PHE A 28 20.85 -9.10 -8.62
CA PHE A 28 20.20 -8.30 -7.59
C PHE A 28 20.11 -6.85 -8.03
N GLU A 29 18.91 -6.30 -7.94
CA GLU A 29 18.64 -4.89 -8.17
C GLU A 29 18.33 -4.21 -6.83
N GLY A 30 18.90 -3.03 -6.62
CA GLY A 30 18.67 -2.24 -5.41
C GLY A 30 17.75 -1.05 -5.70
N GLU A 31 16.82 -0.80 -4.79
CA GLU A 31 15.96 0.38 -4.80
C GLU A 31 16.18 1.17 -3.51
N GLU A 32 16.31 2.49 -3.63
CA GLU A 32 16.48 3.42 -2.50
C GLU A 32 15.34 4.44 -2.50
N ALA A 33 15.01 4.95 -1.32
CA ALA A 33 13.98 5.98 -1.17
C ALA A 33 14.25 7.22 -2.00
N GLY A 34 15.51 7.66 -2.09
CA GLY A 34 15.95 8.81 -2.89
C GLY A 34 15.75 8.67 -4.42
N MET A 35 15.39 7.50 -4.92
CA MET A 35 15.00 7.30 -6.33
C MET A 35 13.55 7.73 -6.61
N TYR A 36 12.77 8.06 -5.58
CA TYR A 36 11.37 8.44 -5.67
C TYR A 36 11.18 9.90 -5.25
N GLU A 37 10.27 10.60 -5.92
CA GLU A 37 10.01 12.04 -5.71
C GLU A 37 9.62 12.40 -4.26
N ASP A 38 9.02 11.48 -3.54
CA ASP A 38 8.55 11.67 -2.17
C ASP A 38 9.48 11.07 -1.09
N ASP A 39 10.70 10.66 -1.48
CA ASP A 39 11.69 10.00 -0.62
C ASP A 39 11.14 8.80 0.16
N LYS A 40 10.16 8.10 -0.42
CA LYS A 40 9.55 6.91 0.17
C LYS A 40 9.76 5.70 -0.73
N LEU A 41 10.16 4.59 -0.12
CA LEU A 41 10.39 3.34 -0.82
C LEU A 41 9.08 2.55 -0.98
N PRO A 42 8.53 2.42 -2.20
CA PRO A 42 7.33 1.61 -2.43
C PRO A 42 7.68 0.12 -2.39
N THR A 43 6.98 -0.62 -1.57
CA THR A 43 7.20 -2.07 -1.41
C THR A 43 5.88 -2.79 -1.31
N LEU A 44 5.54 -3.60 -2.31
CA LEU A 44 4.25 -4.28 -2.39
C LEU A 44 3.08 -3.29 -2.24
N ASP A 45 2.38 -3.35 -1.11
CA ASP A 45 1.21 -2.54 -0.79
C ASP A 45 1.50 -1.40 0.20
N VAL A 46 2.78 -1.16 0.50
CA VAL A 46 3.18 -0.11 1.46
C VAL A 46 4.28 0.77 0.89
N SER A 47 4.26 2.02 1.27
CA SER A 47 5.35 2.96 1.08
C SER A 47 6.02 3.17 2.43
N ILE A 48 7.34 3.03 2.49
CA ILE A 48 8.13 3.05 3.73
C ILE A 48 9.12 4.20 3.69
N TRP A 49 9.27 4.91 4.80
CA TRP A 49 10.30 5.95 4.97
C TRP A 49 10.79 6.00 6.40
N ILE A 50 11.84 6.77 6.63
CA ILE A 50 12.37 7.04 7.96
C ILE A 50 12.05 8.49 8.33
N GLU A 51 11.41 8.68 9.47
CA GLU A 51 11.09 9.99 10.03
C GLU A 51 11.50 10.03 11.48
N ASN A 52 12.35 10.98 11.85
CA ASN A 52 12.88 11.12 13.22
C ASN A 52 13.47 9.82 13.79
N GLY A 53 14.22 9.08 12.96
CA GLY A 53 14.85 7.80 13.34
C GLY A 53 13.88 6.63 13.53
N LYS A 54 12.60 6.77 13.12
CA LYS A 54 11.59 5.72 13.19
C LYS A 54 11.10 5.35 11.81
N PHE A 55 10.83 4.07 11.62
CA PHE A 55 10.15 3.60 10.43
C PHE A 55 8.69 4.05 10.43
N ARG A 56 8.30 4.67 9.33
CA ARG A 56 6.94 5.04 9.00
C ARG A 56 6.51 4.28 7.76
N HIS A 57 5.25 3.97 7.67
CA HIS A 57 4.68 3.36 6.48
C HIS A 57 3.21 3.77 6.32
N HIS A 58 2.76 3.79 5.07
CA HIS A 58 1.35 3.91 4.73
C HIS A 58 1.00 2.99 3.56
N TYR A 59 -0.28 2.73 3.40
CA TYR A 59 -0.78 2.00 2.24
C TYR A 59 -0.34 2.69 0.94
N TYR A 60 0.19 1.89 0.04
CA TYR A 60 0.64 2.32 -1.28
C TYR A 60 -0.08 1.52 -2.36
N GLU A 61 -0.48 2.20 -3.43
CA GLU A 61 -1.07 1.60 -4.59
C GLU A 61 -0.33 2.06 -5.83
N LYS A 62 0.12 1.09 -6.63
CA LYS A 62 0.82 1.39 -7.88
C LYS A 62 -0.09 2.17 -8.84
N SER A 63 0.49 3.10 -9.59
CA SER A 63 -0.23 3.91 -10.59
C SER A 63 -0.93 3.09 -11.68
N MET A 64 -0.42 1.88 -11.95
CA MET A 64 -1.00 0.95 -12.92
C MET A 64 -2.19 0.13 -12.36
N CYS A 65 -2.49 0.23 -11.06
CA CYS A 65 -3.63 -0.48 -10.49
C CYS A 65 -4.95 0.03 -11.08
N PRO A 66 -5.90 -0.87 -11.40
CA PRO A 66 -7.20 -0.47 -11.92
C PRO A 66 -7.90 0.52 -10.98
N ASN A 67 -8.53 1.54 -11.56
CA ASN A 67 -9.32 2.50 -10.79
C ASN A 67 -10.73 1.97 -10.46
N LYS A 68 -10.81 0.66 -10.22
CA LYS A 68 -12.00 -0.09 -9.86
C LYS A 68 -11.66 -1.13 -8.82
N VAL A 69 -12.64 -1.54 -8.04
CA VAL A 69 -12.62 -2.69 -7.16
C VAL A 69 -13.54 -3.78 -7.71
N LEU A 70 -13.92 -4.74 -6.88
CA LEU A 70 -14.95 -5.71 -7.21
C LEU A 70 -16.22 -5.01 -7.69
N GLN A 71 -16.70 -5.34 -8.88
CA GLN A 71 -17.90 -4.73 -9.45
C GLN A 71 -19.16 -5.16 -8.68
N LYS A 72 -20.11 -4.25 -8.54
CA LYS A 72 -21.37 -4.51 -7.86
C LYS A 72 -22.17 -5.66 -8.50
N ASP A 73 -22.07 -5.78 -9.83
CA ASP A 73 -22.85 -6.75 -10.62
C ASP A 73 -22.11 -8.08 -10.85
N THR A 74 -21.21 -8.46 -9.95
CA THR A 74 -20.54 -9.76 -10.02
C THR A 74 -21.51 -10.88 -9.61
N ALA A 75 -21.18 -12.12 -9.99
CA ALA A 75 -21.94 -13.32 -9.60
C ALA A 75 -21.87 -13.67 -8.11
N LEU A 76 -21.12 -12.90 -7.31
CA LEU A 76 -21.00 -13.10 -5.87
C LEU A 76 -22.22 -12.57 -5.12
N SER A 77 -22.52 -13.17 -3.96
CA SER A 77 -23.57 -12.66 -3.09
C SER A 77 -23.25 -11.26 -2.57
N SER A 78 -24.25 -10.44 -2.35
CA SER A 78 -24.09 -9.08 -1.80
C SER A 78 -23.37 -9.06 -0.45
N GLU A 79 -23.53 -10.10 0.35
CA GLU A 79 -22.84 -10.26 1.63
C GLU A 79 -21.35 -10.52 1.44
N SER A 80 -20.98 -11.41 0.51
CA SER A 80 -19.59 -11.71 0.17
C SER A 80 -18.88 -10.47 -0.38
N ILE A 81 -19.54 -9.73 -1.27
CA ILE A 81 -19.03 -8.47 -1.80
C ILE A 81 -18.76 -7.47 -0.67
N ARG A 82 -19.74 -7.26 0.21
CA ARG A 82 -19.64 -6.34 1.34
C ARG A 82 -18.53 -6.75 2.30
N ALA A 83 -18.44 -8.03 2.64
CA ALA A 83 -17.40 -8.57 3.53
C ALA A 83 -16.00 -8.32 2.95
N SER A 84 -15.79 -8.60 1.66
CA SER A 84 -14.52 -8.39 0.97
C SER A 84 -14.14 -6.90 0.92
N LEU A 85 -15.08 -6.02 0.64
CA LEU A 85 -14.83 -4.58 0.59
C LEU A 85 -14.56 -3.98 1.97
N ASN A 86 -15.26 -4.42 3.01
CA ASN A 86 -14.97 -4.03 4.38
C ASN A 86 -13.57 -4.49 4.81
N GLN A 87 -13.19 -5.71 4.47
CA GLN A 87 -11.85 -6.24 4.75
C GLN A 87 -10.76 -5.42 4.04
N GLU A 88 -11.03 -4.95 2.83
CA GLU A 88 -10.10 -4.10 2.09
C GLU A 88 -9.92 -2.72 2.76
N VAL A 89 -10.96 -2.13 3.34
CA VAL A 89 -10.85 -0.90 4.15
C VAL A 89 -9.95 -1.14 5.36
N VAL A 90 -10.21 -2.22 6.10
CA VAL A 90 -9.41 -2.61 7.27
C VAL A 90 -7.94 -2.79 6.88
N ARG A 91 -7.68 -3.53 5.79
CA ARG A 91 -6.33 -3.79 5.29
C ARG A 91 -5.57 -2.48 4.99
N ARG A 92 -6.21 -1.52 4.29
CA ARG A 92 -5.60 -0.23 3.96
C ARG A 92 -5.23 0.58 5.21
N LEU A 93 -6.05 0.53 6.24
CA LEU A 93 -5.78 1.22 7.50
C LEU A 93 -4.73 0.52 8.35
N LEU A 94 -4.73 -0.82 8.39
CA LEU A 94 -3.71 -1.60 9.11
C LEU A 94 -2.32 -1.44 8.50
N LEU A 95 -2.23 -1.17 7.18
CA LEU A 95 -0.98 -0.88 6.49
C LEU A 95 -0.51 0.57 6.68
N CYS A 96 -1.11 1.33 7.59
CA CYS A 96 -0.69 2.66 7.98
C CYS A 96 -0.11 2.65 9.40
N SER A 97 1.00 3.35 9.60
CA SER A 97 1.55 3.58 10.95
C SER A 97 0.46 4.19 11.86
N ARG A 98 0.41 3.76 13.12
CA ARG A 98 -0.64 4.18 14.07
C ARG A 98 -0.71 5.69 14.24
N ASP A 99 0.46 6.32 14.35
CA ASP A 99 0.67 7.74 14.56
C ASP A 99 0.79 8.56 13.26
N LEU A 100 0.39 7.96 12.13
CA LEU A 100 0.33 8.65 10.84
C LEU A 100 -0.77 9.73 10.86
N ASP A 101 -0.49 10.87 10.22
CA ASP A 101 -1.43 11.97 10.09
C ASP A 101 -2.79 11.48 9.56
N MET A 102 -3.85 11.96 10.20
CA MET A 102 -5.22 11.61 9.83
C MET A 102 -5.56 12.03 8.39
N ASN A 103 -4.97 13.12 7.89
CA ASN A 103 -5.17 13.58 6.52
C ASN A 103 -4.70 12.54 5.48
N ILE A 104 -3.59 11.85 5.77
CA ILE A 104 -3.07 10.78 4.89
C ILE A 104 -4.05 9.60 4.88
N LYS A 105 -4.54 9.18 6.05
CA LYS A 105 -5.54 8.11 6.18
C LYS A 105 -6.84 8.47 5.44
N GLN A 106 -7.31 9.71 5.57
CA GLN A 106 -8.48 10.21 4.84
C GLN A 106 -8.27 10.20 3.33
N THR A 107 -7.09 10.58 2.86
CA THR A 107 -6.75 10.54 1.43
C THR A 107 -6.80 9.12 0.88
N ILE A 108 -6.28 8.13 1.63
CA ILE A 108 -6.33 6.71 1.26
C ILE A 108 -7.79 6.22 1.16
N LEU A 109 -8.63 6.57 2.14
CA LEU A 109 -10.05 6.21 2.14
C LEU A 109 -10.84 6.92 1.05
N SER A 110 -10.54 8.18 0.75
CA SER A 110 -11.17 8.93 -0.34
C SER A 110 -10.87 8.31 -1.71
N LYS A 111 -9.62 7.91 -1.95
CA LYS A 111 -9.25 7.18 -3.17
C LYS A 111 -10.01 5.86 -3.28
N PHE A 112 -10.17 5.14 -2.18
CA PHE A 112 -10.93 3.89 -2.16
C PHE A 112 -12.43 4.14 -2.42
N SER A 113 -13.01 5.18 -1.81
CA SER A 113 -14.39 5.61 -2.08
C SER A 113 -14.63 5.88 -3.57
N GLN A 114 -13.69 6.59 -4.22
CA GLN A 114 -13.79 6.84 -5.65
C GLN A 114 -13.77 5.56 -6.48
N LYS A 115 -12.96 4.57 -6.09
CA LYS A 115 -12.95 3.25 -6.76
C LYS A 115 -14.27 2.50 -6.60
N LEU A 116 -14.92 2.60 -5.43
CA LEU A 116 -16.24 2.04 -5.21
C LEU A 116 -17.28 2.66 -6.15
N LEU A 117 -17.28 3.99 -6.26
CA LEU A 117 -18.16 4.71 -7.19
C LEU A 117 -17.92 4.27 -8.65
N ASN A 118 -16.66 4.18 -9.07
CA ASN A 118 -16.28 3.72 -10.40
C ASN A 118 -16.66 2.26 -10.69
N SER A 119 -16.90 1.47 -9.62
CA SER A 119 -17.31 0.06 -9.69
C SER A 119 -18.83 -0.13 -9.63
N GLY A 120 -19.61 0.96 -9.68
CA GLY A 120 -21.08 0.95 -9.74
C GLY A 120 -21.77 0.99 -8.36
N PHE A 121 -21.03 1.21 -7.26
CA PHE A 121 -21.67 1.42 -5.95
C PHE A 121 -22.21 2.84 -5.84
N SER A 122 -23.39 2.99 -5.20
CA SER A 122 -23.92 4.32 -4.88
C SER A 122 -23.09 5.00 -3.80
N LEU A 123 -23.18 6.32 -3.70
CA LEU A 123 -22.51 7.09 -2.66
C LEU A 123 -22.88 6.58 -1.26
N GLN A 124 -24.16 6.31 -1.02
CA GLN A 124 -24.66 5.77 0.24
C GLN A 124 -24.06 4.39 0.56
N SER A 125 -24.02 3.48 -0.42
CA SER A 125 -23.42 2.15 -0.23
C SER A 125 -21.92 2.26 0.06
N SER A 126 -21.20 3.16 -0.63
CA SER A 126 -19.78 3.40 -0.41
C SER A 126 -19.51 3.93 1.01
N GLN A 127 -20.32 4.85 1.49
CA GLN A 127 -20.22 5.38 2.86
C GLN A 127 -20.44 4.28 3.92
N ILE A 128 -21.44 3.42 3.73
CA ILE A 128 -21.71 2.30 4.63
C ILE A 128 -20.51 1.35 4.69
N ILE A 129 -19.93 1.00 3.55
CA ILE A 129 -18.74 0.14 3.47
C ILE A 129 -17.57 0.77 4.24
N LEU A 130 -17.29 2.06 4.03
CA LEU A 130 -16.22 2.76 4.70
C LEU A 130 -16.42 2.82 6.22
N VAL A 131 -17.61 3.20 6.67
CA VAL A 131 -17.92 3.28 8.11
C VAL A 131 -17.77 1.91 8.78
N HIS A 132 -18.32 0.86 8.20
CA HIS A 132 -18.18 -0.48 8.76
C HIS A 132 -16.75 -1.00 8.77
N GLY A 133 -15.93 -0.62 7.78
CA GLY A 133 -14.52 -0.98 7.75
C GLY A 133 -13.68 -0.23 8.80
N VAL A 134 -14.00 1.04 9.07
CA VAL A 134 -13.27 1.86 10.05
C VAL A 134 -13.64 1.50 11.50
N THR A 135 -14.86 1.04 11.75
CA THR A 135 -15.35 0.71 13.11
C THR A 135 -14.99 -0.71 13.58
N ARG A 136 -14.32 -1.51 12.76
CA ARG A 136 -13.78 -2.83 13.11
C ARG A 136 -12.36 -2.76 13.62
#